data_2a13fd62f64a825e155a1632d64a1d3b
#
_entry.id   2a13fd62f64a825e155a1632d64a1d3b
#
_cell.length_a   1.000
_cell.length_b   1.000
_cell.length_c   1.000
_cell.angle_alpha   90.00
_cell.angle_beta   90.00
_cell.angle_gamma   90.00
#
_symmetry.space_group_name_H-M   'P 1'
#
loop_
_entity.id
_entity.type
_entity.pdbx_description
1 polymer ?
#
loop_
_entity_poly.entity_id
_entity_poly.type
_entity_poly.pdbx_seq_one_letter_code
_entity_poly.pdbx_strand_id
1 'polypeptide(L)'
;MDFGELLNAYGFRTMFNPEFLMVVSIAALFYLHFARDRIDRTGVFTLIAGLFCFYLTLGGPLNLLGQLWFSFHMIQQAVLYLLVPPLLYRGVPADFFRKITDIPYLSKAVALFTTPLFAAVLFNLSFSFYHMPVIFDAAMSDYALHHSLHFVLFIFSLCMWWSVFSPEGTANNLSELKKMGYMFLNGILLTPACALIIFSDQVNYSTFTGASKLLCLPFYSVVVDLPENGIKWLTPLQDQQLGGVVMKILQEIIYGCILGSTFFQWYRKERDADEELEPALTEK
;
A
#
# COMPACT_ATOMS: atom_id res chain seq x y z
N MET A 1 20.55 15.62 -7.51
CA MET A 1 21.46 14.59 -6.94
C MET A 1 21.32 13.33 -7.78
N ASP A 2 22.42 12.74 -8.19
CA ASP A 2 22.43 11.41 -8.78
C ASP A 2 22.51 10.33 -7.68
N PHE A 3 22.42 9.05 -8.06
CA PHE A 3 22.46 7.95 -7.11
C PHE A 3 23.79 7.89 -6.30
N GLY A 4 24.92 8.22 -6.94
CA GLY A 4 26.21 8.25 -6.28
C GLY A 4 26.33 9.40 -5.28
N GLU A 5 25.78 10.56 -5.59
CA GLU A 5 25.71 11.72 -4.68
C GLU A 5 24.87 11.37 -3.44
N LEU A 6 23.72 10.70 -3.61
CA LEU A 6 22.87 10.24 -2.50
C LEU A 6 23.61 9.24 -1.59
N LEU A 7 24.28 8.26 -2.21
CA LEU A 7 25.02 7.24 -1.47
C LEU A 7 26.17 7.85 -0.65
N ASN A 8 26.87 8.84 -1.23
CA ASN A 8 27.96 9.55 -0.54
C ASN A 8 27.45 10.45 0.59
N ALA A 9 26.28 11.11 0.38
CA ALA A 9 25.72 12.04 1.37
C ALA A 9 25.10 11.32 2.58
N TYR A 10 24.37 10.22 2.36
CA TYR A 10 23.59 9.56 3.41
C TYR A 10 24.15 8.20 3.83
N GLY A 11 25.07 7.64 3.07
CA GLY A 11 25.71 6.36 3.33
C GLY A 11 24.86 5.14 2.99
N PHE A 12 25.54 4.00 2.77
CA PHE A 12 24.91 2.74 2.37
C PHE A 12 23.87 2.24 3.39
N ARG A 13 24.19 2.31 4.68
CA ARG A 13 23.32 1.81 5.76
C ARG A 13 21.99 2.57 5.82
N THR A 14 22.02 3.90 5.70
CA THR A 14 20.82 4.74 5.69
C THR A 14 19.96 4.50 4.45
N MET A 15 20.61 4.27 3.30
CA MET A 15 19.91 4.09 2.03
C MET A 15 19.28 2.70 1.89
N PHE A 16 19.95 1.65 2.37
CA PHE A 16 19.53 0.27 2.14
C PHE A 16 19.07 -0.48 3.38
N ASN A 17 19.34 0.04 4.57
CA ASN A 17 19.00 -0.56 5.86
C ASN A 17 19.15 -2.10 5.87
N PRO A 18 20.37 -2.64 5.81
CA PRO A 18 20.63 -4.07 5.64
C PRO A 18 20.05 -4.91 6.79
N GLU A 19 19.91 -4.32 7.97
CA GLU A 19 19.29 -4.97 9.12
C GLU A 19 17.80 -5.27 8.85
N PHE A 20 17.08 -4.32 8.25
CA PHE A 20 15.68 -4.52 7.88
C PHE A 20 15.53 -5.51 6.71
N LEU A 21 16.42 -5.44 5.72
CA LEU A 21 16.46 -6.42 4.64
C LEU A 21 16.65 -7.83 5.18
N MET A 22 17.54 -8.01 6.15
CA MET A 22 17.78 -9.29 6.79
C MET A 22 16.52 -9.80 7.52
N VAL A 23 15.84 -8.95 8.29
CA VAL A 23 14.59 -9.31 8.97
C VAL A 23 13.51 -9.73 7.97
N VAL A 24 13.28 -8.95 6.91
CA VAL A 24 12.30 -9.29 5.86
C VAL A 24 12.68 -10.58 5.14
N SER A 25 13.96 -10.79 4.85
CA SER A 25 14.45 -12.02 4.19
C SER A 25 14.27 -13.27 5.06
N ILE A 26 14.58 -13.17 6.36
CA ILE A 26 14.37 -14.27 7.32
C ILE A 26 12.87 -14.58 7.43
N ALA A 27 12.02 -13.56 7.56
CA ALA A 27 10.57 -13.73 7.63
C ALA A 27 10.03 -14.39 6.34
N ALA A 28 10.53 -14.00 5.17
CA ALA A 28 10.17 -14.58 3.88
C ALA A 28 10.58 -16.07 3.80
N LEU A 29 11.81 -16.40 4.17
CA LEU A 29 12.32 -17.77 4.16
C LEU A 29 11.54 -18.66 5.15
N PHE A 30 11.28 -18.17 6.35
CA PHE A 30 10.49 -18.87 7.35
C PHE A 30 9.06 -19.13 6.85
N TYR A 31 8.41 -18.12 6.32
CA TYR A 31 7.07 -18.26 5.76
C TYR A 31 7.03 -19.25 4.60
N LEU A 32 7.95 -19.15 3.64
CA LEU A 32 8.02 -20.05 2.49
C LEU A 32 8.31 -21.50 2.91
N HIS A 33 9.10 -21.72 3.96
CA HIS A 33 9.34 -23.06 4.48
C HIS A 33 8.03 -23.77 4.90
N PHE A 34 7.07 -23.04 5.49
CA PHE A 34 5.80 -23.61 5.97
C PHE A 34 4.65 -23.52 4.96
N ALA A 35 4.70 -22.59 4.03
CA ALA A 35 3.58 -22.28 3.13
C ALA A 35 3.80 -22.72 1.68
N ARG A 36 5.04 -23.04 1.27
CA ARG A 36 5.41 -23.33 -0.12
C ARG A 36 4.53 -24.37 -0.79
N ASP A 37 4.20 -25.47 -0.10
CA ASP A 37 3.43 -26.58 -0.66
C ASP A 37 1.91 -26.29 -0.72
N ARG A 38 1.48 -25.13 -0.18
CA ARG A 38 0.08 -24.71 -0.09
C ARG A 38 -0.28 -23.54 -1.02
N ILE A 39 0.71 -22.99 -1.71
CA ILE A 39 0.56 -21.86 -2.64
C ILE A 39 1.17 -22.25 -3.99
N ASP A 40 0.55 -21.75 -5.05
CA ASP A 40 1.04 -21.96 -6.42
C ASP A 40 2.29 -21.10 -6.71
N ARG A 41 2.94 -21.35 -7.83
CA ARG A 41 4.16 -20.61 -8.24
C ARG A 41 3.91 -19.13 -8.37
N THR A 42 2.72 -18.74 -8.84
CA THR A 42 2.32 -17.34 -8.97
C THR A 42 2.18 -16.68 -7.61
N GLY A 43 1.57 -17.37 -6.63
CA GLY A 43 1.47 -16.92 -5.25
C GLY A 43 2.83 -16.73 -4.59
N VAL A 44 3.77 -17.64 -4.79
CA VAL A 44 5.16 -17.48 -4.31
C VAL A 44 5.81 -16.24 -4.93
N PHE A 45 5.68 -16.07 -6.24
CA PHE A 45 6.25 -14.91 -6.93
C PHE A 45 5.65 -13.59 -6.43
N THR A 46 4.32 -13.51 -6.31
CA THR A 46 3.64 -12.29 -5.83
C THR A 46 3.97 -11.98 -4.38
N LEU A 47 4.13 -13.00 -3.53
CA LEU A 47 4.59 -12.83 -2.15
C LEU A 47 6.00 -12.21 -2.10
N ILE A 48 6.95 -12.79 -2.85
CA ILE A 48 8.32 -12.27 -2.89
C ILE A 48 8.34 -10.85 -3.44
N ALA A 49 7.58 -10.56 -4.50
CA ALA A 49 7.45 -9.21 -5.05
C ALA A 49 6.83 -8.24 -4.03
N GLY A 50 5.80 -8.67 -3.30
CA GLY A 50 5.17 -7.89 -2.23
C GLY A 50 6.13 -7.58 -1.09
N LEU A 51 6.88 -8.58 -0.61
CA LEU A 51 7.89 -8.38 0.44
C LEU A 51 9.07 -7.52 -0.02
N PHE A 52 9.47 -7.63 -1.28
CA PHE A 52 10.49 -6.76 -1.86
C PHE A 52 10.00 -5.30 -1.93
N CYS A 53 8.77 -5.06 -2.41
CA CYS A 53 8.16 -3.73 -2.39
C CYS A 53 8.00 -3.19 -0.96
N PHE A 54 7.60 -4.04 -0.01
CA PHE A 54 7.52 -3.69 1.41
C PHE A 54 8.88 -3.26 1.98
N TYR A 55 9.94 -4.01 1.64
CA TYR A 55 11.30 -3.63 2.02
C TYR A 55 11.71 -2.30 1.38
N LEU A 56 11.48 -2.12 0.06
CA LEU A 56 11.85 -0.88 -0.64
C LEU A 56 11.18 0.35 -0.02
N THR A 57 9.92 0.22 0.41
CA THR A 57 9.13 1.32 0.96
C THR A 57 9.43 1.64 2.43
N LEU A 58 9.84 0.68 3.23
CA LEU A 58 10.05 0.91 4.67
C LEU A 58 11.53 0.97 5.07
N GLY A 59 12.42 0.26 4.38
CA GLY A 59 13.83 0.21 4.73
C GLY A 59 14.79 0.43 3.56
N GLY A 60 14.29 0.37 2.32
CA GLY A 60 15.10 0.54 1.12
C GLY A 60 15.22 1.98 0.63
N PRO A 61 15.78 2.17 -0.58
CA PRO A 61 16.02 3.50 -1.15
C PRO A 61 14.76 4.36 -1.26
N LEU A 62 13.60 3.77 -1.49
CA LEU A 62 12.34 4.51 -1.61
C LEU A 62 11.91 5.11 -0.27
N ASN A 63 12.26 4.49 0.86
CA ASN A 63 12.07 5.09 2.18
C ASN A 63 12.89 6.37 2.35
N LEU A 64 14.17 6.34 2.01
CA LEU A 64 15.02 7.53 2.07
C LEU A 64 14.49 8.65 1.16
N LEU A 65 14.23 8.31 -0.11
CA LEU A 65 13.72 9.29 -1.09
C LEU A 65 12.39 9.89 -0.65
N GLY A 66 11.47 9.08 -0.12
CA GLY A 66 10.17 9.53 0.39
C GLY A 66 10.28 10.44 1.62
N GLN A 67 11.37 10.36 2.36
CA GLN A 67 11.65 11.28 3.44
C GLN A 67 12.37 12.56 2.98
N LEU A 68 13.02 12.57 1.83
CA LEU A 68 13.70 13.74 1.28
C LEU A 68 12.79 14.59 0.38
N TRP A 69 11.86 13.98 -0.37
CA TRP A 69 11.00 14.65 -1.34
C TRP A 69 9.56 14.15 -1.24
N PHE A 70 8.62 15.08 -1.34
CA PHE A 70 7.19 14.77 -1.18
C PHE A 70 6.66 13.88 -2.31
N SER A 71 7.09 14.07 -3.55
CA SER A 71 6.68 13.22 -4.68
C SER A 71 7.09 11.76 -4.48
N PHE A 72 8.28 11.50 -3.97
CA PHE A 72 8.71 10.14 -3.61
C PHE A 72 7.99 9.60 -2.39
N HIS A 73 7.62 10.45 -1.42
CA HIS A 73 6.75 10.05 -0.31
C HIS A 73 5.41 9.52 -0.83
N MET A 74 4.81 10.18 -1.80
CA MET A 74 3.54 9.74 -2.38
C MET A 74 3.69 8.45 -3.20
N ILE A 75 4.81 8.23 -3.90
CA ILE A 75 5.14 6.94 -4.53
C ILE A 75 5.27 5.85 -3.47
N GLN A 76 6.01 6.12 -2.39
CA GLN A 76 6.19 5.20 -1.26
C GLN A 76 4.82 4.78 -0.68
N GLN A 77 3.93 5.74 -0.42
CA GLN A 77 2.60 5.50 0.12
C GLN A 77 1.72 4.68 -0.85
N ALA A 78 1.74 5.01 -2.16
CA ALA A 78 1.01 4.26 -3.18
C ALA A 78 1.48 2.80 -3.24
N VAL A 79 2.79 2.57 -3.26
CA VAL A 79 3.34 1.21 -3.28
C VAL A 79 3.01 0.47 -1.98
N LEU A 80 3.22 1.10 -0.81
CA LEU A 80 3.03 0.46 0.49
C LEU A 80 1.57 0.09 0.77
N TYR A 81 0.61 0.96 0.45
CA TYR A 81 -0.78 0.75 0.83
C TYR A 81 -1.67 0.22 -0.30
N LEU A 82 -1.33 0.48 -1.56
CA LEU A 82 -2.19 0.05 -2.66
C LEU A 82 -1.63 -1.17 -3.42
N LEU A 83 -0.30 -1.33 -3.51
CA LEU A 83 0.31 -2.44 -4.25
C LEU A 83 0.73 -3.61 -3.35
N VAL A 84 1.38 -3.34 -2.22
CA VAL A 84 1.91 -4.39 -1.34
C VAL A 84 0.82 -5.32 -0.82
N PRO A 85 -0.33 -4.86 -0.27
CA PRO A 85 -1.36 -5.75 0.24
C PRO A 85 -1.92 -6.73 -0.80
N PRO A 86 -2.33 -6.32 -2.01
CA PRO A 86 -2.75 -7.26 -3.06
C PRO A 86 -1.73 -8.35 -3.38
N LEU A 87 -0.44 -7.98 -3.45
CA LEU A 87 0.64 -8.93 -3.71
C LEU A 87 0.79 -9.93 -2.57
N LEU A 88 0.73 -9.47 -1.32
CA LEU A 88 0.80 -10.33 -0.14
C LEU A 88 -0.40 -11.27 -0.05
N TYR A 89 -1.62 -10.76 -0.28
CA TYR A 89 -2.84 -11.58 -0.23
C TYR A 89 -2.80 -12.77 -1.19
N ARG A 90 -2.27 -12.62 -2.39
CA ARG A 90 -2.13 -13.72 -3.36
C ARG A 90 -1.13 -14.79 -2.91
N GLY A 91 -0.19 -14.45 -2.06
CA GLY A 91 0.78 -15.38 -1.51
C GLY A 91 0.35 -16.06 -0.20
N VAL A 92 -0.86 -15.76 0.30
CA VAL A 92 -1.37 -16.33 1.56
C VAL A 92 -2.34 -17.46 1.27
N PRO A 93 -2.12 -18.70 1.81
CA PRO A 93 -3.03 -19.83 1.64
C PRO A 93 -4.43 -19.53 2.20
N ALA A 94 -5.47 -20.05 1.55
CA ALA A 94 -6.87 -19.90 1.99
C ALA A 94 -7.09 -20.36 3.45
N ASP A 95 -6.39 -21.42 3.89
CA ASP A 95 -6.50 -21.93 5.25
C ASP A 95 -6.02 -20.95 6.32
N PHE A 96 -5.12 -20.04 5.97
CA PHE A 96 -4.66 -19.00 6.89
C PHE A 96 -5.79 -18.01 7.22
N PHE A 97 -6.56 -17.61 6.22
CA PHE A 97 -7.71 -16.72 6.41
C PHE A 97 -8.78 -17.38 7.30
N ARG A 98 -9.05 -18.67 7.07
CA ARG A 98 -9.98 -19.44 7.90
C ARG A 98 -9.53 -19.51 9.35
N LYS A 99 -8.25 -19.83 9.59
CA LYS A 99 -7.70 -19.86 10.96
C LYS A 99 -7.82 -18.52 11.69
N ILE A 100 -7.66 -17.40 11.00
CA ILE A 100 -7.87 -16.07 11.59
C ILE A 100 -9.33 -15.89 12.00
N THR A 101 -10.27 -16.31 11.14
CA THR A 101 -11.70 -16.18 11.41
C THR A 101 -12.24 -17.20 12.41
N ASP A 102 -11.50 -18.28 12.70
CA ASP A 102 -11.88 -19.29 13.69
C ASP A 102 -11.57 -18.86 15.14
N ILE A 103 -10.73 -17.84 15.35
CA ILE A 103 -10.42 -17.29 16.67
C ILE A 103 -11.55 -16.34 17.11
N PRO A 104 -12.37 -16.65 18.17
CA PRO A 104 -13.62 -15.95 18.44
C PRO A 104 -13.53 -14.43 18.62
N TYR A 105 -12.47 -13.95 19.30
CA TYR A 105 -12.28 -12.50 19.51
C TYR A 105 -11.74 -11.82 18.25
N LEU A 106 -10.81 -12.46 17.55
CA LEU A 106 -10.22 -11.95 16.30
C LEU A 106 -11.25 -11.96 15.17
N SER A 107 -12.11 -12.97 15.11
CA SER A 107 -13.22 -13.09 14.17
C SER A 107 -14.14 -11.88 14.20
N LYS A 108 -14.55 -11.44 15.40
CA LYS A 108 -15.41 -10.25 15.57
C LYS A 108 -14.71 -8.97 15.10
N ALA A 109 -13.44 -8.80 15.47
CA ALA A 109 -12.64 -7.65 15.04
C ALA A 109 -12.45 -7.65 13.53
N VAL A 110 -12.05 -8.78 12.93
CA VAL A 110 -11.90 -8.93 11.47
C VAL A 110 -13.24 -8.63 10.79
N ALA A 111 -14.37 -9.23 11.24
CA ALA A 111 -15.67 -8.99 10.63
C ALA A 111 -16.07 -7.51 10.66
N LEU A 112 -15.75 -6.78 11.74
CA LEU A 112 -16.04 -5.35 11.85
C LEU A 112 -15.11 -4.53 10.91
N PHE A 113 -13.79 -4.68 11.06
CA PHE A 113 -12.80 -3.84 10.37
C PHE A 113 -12.70 -4.15 8.88
N THR A 114 -13.14 -5.32 8.44
CA THR A 114 -13.18 -5.69 7.01
C THR A 114 -14.57 -5.53 6.39
N THR A 115 -15.57 -4.99 7.12
CA THR A 115 -16.86 -4.62 6.50
C THR A 115 -16.58 -3.64 5.35
N PRO A 116 -17.02 -3.92 4.10
CA PRO A 116 -16.50 -3.23 2.92
C PRO A 116 -16.58 -1.71 3.00
N LEU A 117 -17.76 -1.17 3.29
CA LEU A 117 -17.94 0.29 3.37
C LEU A 117 -17.14 0.90 4.55
N PHE A 118 -17.13 0.22 5.69
CA PHE A 118 -16.38 0.68 6.87
C PHE A 118 -14.88 0.67 6.62
N ALA A 119 -14.34 -0.40 6.05
CA ALA A 119 -12.91 -0.52 5.72
C ALA A 119 -12.46 0.52 4.68
N ALA A 120 -13.28 0.76 3.63
CA ALA A 120 -13.01 1.79 2.64
C ALA A 120 -12.97 3.18 3.26
N VAL A 121 -13.98 3.56 4.05
CA VAL A 121 -14.03 4.86 4.73
C VAL A 121 -12.88 4.99 5.73
N LEU A 122 -12.64 3.96 6.54
CA LEU A 122 -11.59 3.96 7.56
C LEU A 122 -10.21 4.20 6.96
N PHE A 123 -9.85 3.47 5.90
CA PHE A 123 -8.55 3.65 5.24
C PHE A 123 -8.45 5.03 4.58
N ASN A 124 -9.40 5.40 3.72
CA ASN A 124 -9.31 6.62 2.94
C ASN A 124 -9.41 7.88 3.81
N LEU A 125 -10.23 7.86 4.87
CA LEU A 125 -10.32 8.96 5.82
C LEU A 125 -9.05 9.10 6.65
N SER A 126 -8.50 7.98 7.15
CA SER A 126 -7.23 7.98 7.91
C SER A 126 -6.07 8.43 7.04
N PHE A 127 -6.03 8.02 5.76
CA PHE A 127 -5.05 8.47 4.79
C PHE A 127 -5.15 9.99 4.56
N SER A 128 -6.36 10.50 4.36
CA SER A 128 -6.61 11.94 4.20
C SER A 128 -6.22 12.72 5.45
N PHE A 129 -6.54 12.19 6.63
CA PHE A 129 -6.19 12.79 7.92
C PHE A 129 -4.67 12.83 8.13
N TYR A 130 -3.95 11.77 7.79
CA TYR A 130 -2.49 11.73 7.84
C TYR A 130 -1.86 12.83 6.98
N HIS A 131 -2.45 13.16 5.83
CA HIS A 131 -1.95 14.20 4.92
C HIS A 131 -2.42 15.62 5.27
N MET A 132 -3.12 15.82 6.40
CA MET A 132 -3.32 17.18 6.93
C MET A 132 -1.97 17.78 7.37
N PRO A 133 -1.61 19.00 6.94
CA PRO A 133 -0.27 19.55 7.13
C PRO A 133 0.28 19.46 8.56
N VAL A 134 -0.56 19.80 9.54
CA VAL A 134 -0.18 19.78 10.97
C VAL A 134 0.16 18.36 11.44
N ILE A 135 -0.64 17.36 11.02
CA ILE A 135 -0.45 15.97 11.41
C ILE A 135 0.75 15.37 10.69
N PHE A 136 0.87 15.67 9.40
CA PHE A 136 1.98 15.23 8.57
C PHE A 136 3.33 15.72 9.10
N ASP A 137 3.47 17.03 9.34
CA ASP A 137 4.71 17.62 9.85
C ASP A 137 5.05 17.10 11.26
N ALA A 138 4.04 16.88 12.13
CA ALA A 138 4.25 16.25 13.42
C ALA A 138 4.74 14.79 13.28
N ALA A 139 4.12 14.01 12.40
CA ALA A 139 4.52 12.64 12.13
C ALA A 139 5.94 12.54 11.57
N MET A 140 6.31 13.44 10.68
CA MET A 140 7.65 13.46 10.07
C MET A 140 8.74 14.01 10.99
N SER A 141 8.36 14.56 12.14
CA SER A 141 9.28 15.12 13.15
C SER A 141 9.45 14.23 14.38
N ASP A 142 8.64 13.18 14.53
CA ASP A 142 8.67 12.25 15.66
C ASP A 142 8.76 10.79 15.18
N TYR A 143 9.79 10.10 15.64
CA TYR A 143 10.07 8.70 15.25
C TYR A 143 8.93 7.74 15.61
N ALA A 144 8.40 7.84 16.83
CA ALA A 144 7.37 6.91 17.30
C ALA A 144 6.03 7.17 16.60
N LEU A 145 5.67 8.44 16.43
CA LEU A 145 4.47 8.84 15.74
C LEU A 145 4.50 8.44 14.26
N HIS A 146 5.64 8.66 13.59
CA HIS A 146 5.86 8.24 12.20
C HIS A 146 5.57 6.75 11.99
N HIS A 147 6.26 5.90 12.74
CA HIS A 147 6.11 4.46 12.60
C HIS A 147 4.72 3.96 13.04
N SER A 148 4.14 4.55 14.08
CA SER A 148 2.79 4.18 14.55
C SER A 148 1.72 4.50 13.51
N LEU A 149 1.77 5.68 12.90
CA LEU A 149 0.79 6.07 11.86
C LEU A 149 0.94 5.23 10.59
N HIS A 150 2.18 4.98 10.15
CA HIS A 150 2.44 4.08 9.02
C HIS A 150 1.94 2.65 9.29
N PHE A 151 2.15 2.13 10.49
CA PHE A 151 1.66 0.81 10.89
C PHE A 151 0.12 0.77 10.88
N VAL A 152 -0.55 1.75 11.48
CA VAL A 152 -2.01 1.82 11.52
C VAL A 152 -2.60 1.94 10.11
N LEU A 153 -2.04 2.80 9.25
CA LEU A 153 -2.47 2.94 7.87
C LEU A 153 -2.28 1.64 7.08
N PHE A 154 -1.18 0.92 7.31
CA PHE A 154 -0.94 -0.36 6.67
C PHE A 154 -1.97 -1.43 7.09
N ILE A 155 -2.30 -1.50 8.38
CA ILE A 155 -3.38 -2.40 8.88
C ILE A 155 -4.73 -2.02 8.25
N PHE A 156 -5.08 -0.74 8.19
CA PHE A 156 -6.33 -0.30 7.55
C PHE A 156 -6.35 -0.60 6.06
N SER A 157 -5.22 -0.46 5.39
CA SER A 157 -5.06 -0.90 3.99
C SER A 157 -5.30 -2.40 3.84
N LEU A 158 -4.70 -3.25 4.70
CA LEU A 158 -4.99 -4.69 4.71
C LEU A 158 -6.48 -4.95 4.90
N CYS A 159 -7.14 -4.28 5.86
CA CYS A 159 -8.59 -4.42 6.06
C CYS A 159 -9.41 -4.02 4.81
N MET A 160 -9.02 -2.93 4.13
CA MET A 160 -9.66 -2.48 2.90
C MET A 160 -9.55 -3.54 1.78
N TRP A 161 -8.37 -4.13 1.60
CA TRP A 161 -8.12 -5.13 0.56
C TRP A 161 -8.71 -6.52 0.88
N TRP A 162 -9.08 -6.79 2.13
CA TRP A 162 -9.70 -8.06 2.55
C TRP A 162 -10.93 -8.43 1.71
N SER A 163 -11.84 -7.49 1.51
CA SER A 163 -13.09 -7.71 0.79
C SER A 163 -12.90 -8.11 -0.68
N VAL A 164 -11.73 -7.84 -1.24
CA VAL A 164 -11.38 -8.15 -2.64
C VAL A 164 -10.63 -9.49 -2.73
N PHE A 165 -9.70 -9.74 -1.81
CA PHE A 165 -8.72 -10.83 -1.92
C PHE A 165 -8.96 -12.00 -0.97
N SER A 166 -9.81 -11.86 0.06
CA SER A 166 -10.12 -12.99 0.94
C SER A 166 -10.83 -14.12 0.18
N PRO A 167 -10.62 -15.39 0.56
CA PRO A 167 -11.25 -16.53 -0.09
C PRO A 167 -12.78 -16.48 -0.04
N GLU A 168 -13.43 -17.09 -1.03
CA GLU A 168 -14.89 -17.26 -1.04
C GLU A 168 -15.35 -18.00 0.23
N GLY A 169 -16.47 -17.54 0.78
CA GLY A 169 -17.04 -18.07 2.03
C GLY A 169 -16.44 -17.48 3.32
N THR A 170 -15.41 -16.63 3.24
CA THR A 170 -14.96 -15.84 4.40
C THR A 170 -15.87 -14.63 4.62
N ALA A 171 -15.92 -14.14 5.87
CA ALA A 171 -16.68 -12.95 6.20
C ALA A 171 -16.25 -11.76 5.33
N ASN A 172 -17.22 -11.01 4.81
CA ASN A 172 -17.04 -9.80 4.02
C ASN A 172 -16.34 -9.98 2.65
N ASN A 173 -16.17 -11.20 2.15
CA ASN A 173 -15.78 -11.41 0.77
C ASN A 173 -16.89 -10.94 -0.17
N LEU A 174 -16.55 -10.17 -1.19
CA LEU A 174 -17.49 -9.62 -2.15
C LEU A 174 -17.57 -10.52 -3.40
N SER A 175 -18.77 -10.59 -4.01
CA SER A 175 -18.92 -11.15 -5.37
C SER A 175 -18.17 -10.27 -6.38
N GLU A 176 -17.79 -10.83 -7.54
CA GLU A 176 -16.93 -10.16 -8.52
C GLU A 176 -17.50 -8.79 -8.96
N LEU A 177 -18.80 -8.72 -9.21
CA LEU A 177 -19.48 -7.46 -9.58
C LEU A 177 -19.42 -6.42 -8.44
N LYS A 178 -19.61 -6.87 -7.19
CA LYS A 178 -19.50 -5.98 -6.02
C LYS A 178 -18.07 -5.53 -5.78
N LYS A 179 -17.04 -6.37 -6.06
CA LYS A 179 -15.64 -5.99 -6.02
C LYS A 179 -15.35 -4.83 -6.97
N MET A 180 -15.89 -4.87 -8.19
CA MET A 180 -15.73 -3.79 -9.17
C MET A 180 -16.30 -2.46 -8.63
N GLY A 181 -17.54 -2.46 -8.13
CA GLY A 181 -18.14 -1.28 -7.50
C GLY A 181 -17.38 -0.77 -6.29
N TYR A 182 -16.84 -1.69 -5.48
CA TYR A 182 -16.03 -1.37 -4.31
C TYR A 182 -14.69 -0.72 -4.68
N MET A 183 -14.01 -1.19 -5.73
CA MET A 183 -12.78 -0.58 -6.24
C MET A 183 -13.04 0.85 -6.77
N PHE A 184 -14.14 1.03 -7.49
CA PHE A 184 -14.55 2.36 -7.96
C PHE A 184 -14.83 3.32 -6.79
N LEU A 185 -15.54 2.86 -5.74
CA LEU A 185 -15.78 3.62 -4.53
C LEU A 185 -14.47 4.06 -3.85
N ASN A 186 -13.50 3.15 -3.69
CA ASN A 186 -12.20 3.50 -3.11
C ASN A 186 -11.44 4.53 -3.96
N GLY A 187 -11.55 4.46 -5.29
CA GLY A 187 -11.00 5.46 -6.20
C GLY A 187 -11.57 6.86 -5.97
N ILE A 188 -12.90 6.96 -5.76
CA ILE A 188 -13.56 8.23 -5.44
C ILE A 188 -13.15 8.75 -4.06
N LEU A 189 -13.12 7.88 -3.04
CA LEU A 189 -12.82 8.28 -1.67
C LEU A 189 -11.40 8.82 -1.48
N LEU A 190 -10.43 8.36 -2.27
CA LEU A 190 -9.05 8.87 -2.20
C LEU A 190 -8.86 10.20 -2.95
N THR A 191 -9.73 10.51 -3.91
CA THR A 191 -9.61 11.69 -4.77
C THR A 191 -9.56 13.03 -4.02
N PRO A 192 -10.37 13.29 -2.96
CA PRO A 192 -10.33 14.57 -2.24
C PRO A 192 -8.96 14.87 -1.63
N ALA A 193 -8.29 13.86 -1.03
CA ALA A 193 -6.96 14.04 -0.45
C ALA A 193 -5.94 14.45 -1.52
N CYS A 194 -5.91 13.74 -2.65
CA CYS A 194 -5.02 14.09 -3.77
C CYS A 194 -5.35 15.47 -4.35
N ALA A 195 -6.63 15.80 -4.52
CA ALA A 195 -7.06 17.10 -5.07
C ALA A 195 -6.60 18.28 -4.21
N LEU A 196 -6.72 18.17 -2.88
CA LEU A 196 -6.25 19.21 -1.96
C LEU A 196 -4.74 19.47 -2.09
N ILE A 197 -3.95 18.43 -2.36
CA ILE A 197 -2.50 18.54 -2.54
C ILE A 197 -2.18 19.13 -3.92
N ILE A 198 -2.84 18.66 -4.99
CA ILE A 198 -2.60 19.08 -6.38
C ILE A 198 -2.94 20.54 -6.61
N PHE A 199 -4.08 20.99 -6.07
CA PHE A 199 -4.60 22.33 -6.29
C PHE A 199 -4.19 23.35 -5.21
N SER A 200 -3.26 22.99 -4.34
CA SER A 200 -2.73 23.93 -3.35
C SER A 200 -1.83 24.98 -4.03
N ASP A 201 -2.05 26.24 -3.70
CA ASP A 201 -1.21 27.36 -4.15
C ASP A 201 -0.04 27.65 -3.19
N GLN A 202 0.06 26.91 -2.07
CA GLN A 202 1.06 27.11 -1.03
C GLN A 202 1.78 25.81 -0.71
N VAL A 203 3.02 25.92 -0.23
CA VAL A 203 3.77 24.79 0.31
C VAL A 203 3.16 24.45 1.67
N ASN A 204 2.48 23.30 1.74
CA ASN A 204 1.76 22.86 2.94
C ASN A 204 2.65 22.13 3.93
N TYR A 205 3.73 21.50 3.46
CA TYR A 205 4.56 20.60 4.26
C TYR A 205 5.91 21.21 4.56
N SER A 206 6.04 21.81 5.74
CA SER A 206 7.26 22.50 6.19
C SER A 206 8.44 21.55 6.34
N THR A 207 8.16 20.27 6.57
CA THR A 207 9.15 19.20 6.69
C THR A 207 10.07 19.06 5.48
N PHE A 208 9.63 19.43 4.27
CA PHE A 208 10.42 19.34 3.03
C PHE A 208 11.12 20.65 2.64
N THR A 209 10.98 21.71 3.45
CA THR A 209 11.59 23.03 3.19
C THR A 209 12.56 23.49 4.26
N GLY A 210 12.72 22.71 5.35
CA GLY A 210 13.66 23.00 6.42
C GLY A 210 15.12 22.81 6.01
N ALA A 211 16.05 23.32 6.80
CA ALA A 211 17.49 23.12 6.59
C ALA A 211 17.95 21.70 6.97
N SER A 212 17.34 21.12 7.99
CA SER A 212 17.64 19.77 8.47
C SER A 212 16.37 19.00 8.79
N LYS A 213 16.46 17.67 8.82
CA LYS A 213 15.33 16.77 9.02
C LYS A 213 15.73 15.54 9.82
N LEU A 214 14.77 15.04 10.62
CA LEU A 214 14.86 13.72 11.23
C LEU A 214 14.44 12.66 10.20
N LEU A 215 15.36 11.77 9.82
CA LEU A 215 15.03 10.57 9.05
C LEU A 215 14.58 9.46 10.01
N CYS A 216 13.38 8.93 9.77
CA CYS A 216 12.81 7.83 10.54
C CYS A 216 13.06 6.50 9.81
N LEU A 217 14.13 5.79 10.20
CA LEU A 217 14.50 4.50 9.63
C LEU A 217 13.94 3.35 10.51
N PRO A 218 13.80 2.11 10.03
CA PRO A 218 13.12 1.05 10.75
C PRO A 218 13.58 0.79 12.20
N PHE A 219 14.86 0.99 12.50
CA PHE A 219 15.43 0.68 13.82
C PHE A 219 16.13 1.86 14.50
N TYR A 220 16.27 2.97 13.82
CA TYR A 220 16.94 4.17 14.35
C TYR A 220 16.49 5.42 13.61
N SER A 221 16.79 6.56 14.17
CA SER A 221 16.61 7.84 13.50
C SER A 221 17.94 8.60 13.42
N VAL A 222 18.07 9.44 12.42
CA VAL A 222 19.25 10.29 12.21
C VAL A 222 18.81 11.65 11.70
N VAL A 223 19.42 12.70 12.22
CA VAL A 223 19.22 14.06 11.71
C VAL A 223 20.17 14.29 10.54
N VAL A 224 19.64 14.74 9.44
CA VAL A 224 20.41 15.03 8.22
C VAL A 224 20.07 16.42 7.71
N ASP A 225 20.99 17.03 6.99
CA ASP A 225 20.73 18.26 6.27
C ASP A 225 19.99 17.95 4.98
N LEU A 226 18.98 18.75 4.68
CA LEU A 226 18.26 18.63 3.42
C LEU A 226 19.11 19.17 2.27
N PRO A 227 18.97 18.59 1.06
CA PRO A 227 19.67 19.11 -0.11
C PRO A 227 19.23 20.56 -0.39
N GLU A 228 20.19 21.50 -0.46
CA GLU A 228 19.92 22.93 -0.64
C GLU A 228 19.00 23.28 -1.83
N ASN A 229 18.98 22.43 -2.85
CA ASN A 229 18.23 22.65 -4.09
C ASN A 229 17.10 21.62 -4.32
N GLY A 230 16.75 20.78 -3.34
CA GLY A 230 15.73 19.72 -3.51
C GLY A 230 15.97 18.85 -4.74
N ILE A 231 14.92 18.62 -5.52
CA ILE A 231 15.05 18.11 -6.89
C ILE A 231 15.44 19.31 -7.76
N LYS A 232 16.62 19.26 -8.41
CA LYS A 232 17.27 20.41 -9.11
C LYS A 232 16.35 21.19 -10.10
N TRP A 233 15.25 20.59 -10.54
CA TRP A 233 14.35 21.15 -11.56
C TRP A 233 12.90 21.34 -11.05
N LEU A 234 12.64 21.15 -9.74
CA LEU A 234 11.33 21.37 -9.12
C LEU A 234 11.46 22.32 -7.93
N THR A 235 10.51 23.25 -7.79
CA THR A 235 10.29 23.99 -6.54
C THR A 235 9.59 23.08 -5.52
N PRO A 236 9.65 23.38 -4.21
CA PRO A 236 8.91 22.61 -3.19
C PRO A 236 7.41 22.51 -3.46
N LEU A 237 6.80 23.55 -4.00
CA LEU A 237 5.39 23.53 -4.40
C LEU A 237 5.14 22.59 -5.57
N GLN A 238 6.00 22.62 -6.59
CA GLN A 238 5.90 21.71 -7.73
C GLN A 238 6.12 20.26 -7.32
N ASP A 239 7.06 19.97 -6.43
CA ASP A 239 7.28 18.63 -5.88
C ASP A 239 6.05 18.12 -5.10
N GLN A 240 5.43 18.99 -4.29
CA GLN A 240 4.19 18.70 -3.59
C GLN A 240 3.04 18.39 -4.57
N GLN A 241 2.80 19.24 -5.55
CA GLN A 241 1.74 19.06 -6.55
C GLN A 241 1.99 17.78 -7.38
N LEU A 242 3.24 17.56 -7.81
CA LEU A 242 3.64 16.34 -8.51
C LEU A 242 3.35 15.09 -7.66
N GLY A 243 3.62 15.15 -6.36
CA GLY A 243 3.32 14.06 -5.43
C GLY A 243 1.84 13.67 -5.47
N GLY A 244 0.94 14.64 -5.39
CA GLY A 244 -0.50 14.40 -5.50
C GLY A 244 -0.91 13.78 -6.84
N VAL A 245 -0.34 14.27 -7.95
CA VAL A 245 -0.57 13.74 -9.31
C VAL A 245 -0.07 12.29 -9.43
N VAL A 246 1.15 12.02 -9.00
CA VAL A 246 1.76 10.68 -9.07
C VAL A 246 0.99 9.68 -8.21
N MET A 247 0.57 10.06 -7.00
CA MET A 247 -0.29 9.21 -6.16
C MET A 247 -1.58 8.84 -6.89
N LYS A 248 -2.24 9.81 -7.51
CA LYS A 248 -3.48 9.58 -8.26
C LYS A 248 -3.26 8.67 -9.46
N ILE A 249 -2.22 8.89 -10.24
CA ILE A 249 -1.88 8.04 -11.39
C ILE A 249 -1.60 6.60 -10.95
N LEU A 250 -0.76 6.40 -9.92
CA LEU A 250 -0.44 5.07 -9.41
C LEU A 250 -1.68 4.36 -8.87
N GLN A 251 -2.55 5.08 -8.15
CA GLN A 251 -3.82 4.54 -7.69
C GLN A 251 -4.69 4.06 -8.85
N GLU A 252 -4.87 4.87 -9.91
CA GLU A 252 -5.68 4.48 -11.07
C GLU A 252 -5.10 3.27 -11.81
N ILE A 253 -3.77 3.19 -11.94
CA ILE A 253 -3.10 2.05 -12.56
C ILE A 253 -3.34 0.78 -11.74
N ILE A 254 -3.08 0.83 -10.42
CA ILE A 254 -3.23 -0.35 -9.54
C ILE A 254 -4.69 -0.81 -9.49
N TYR A 255 -5.63 0.12 -9.27
CA TYR A 255 -7.05 -0.19 -9.21
C TYR A 255 -7.58 -0.67 -10.56
N GLY A 256 -7.14 -0.06 -11.66
CA GLY A 256 -7.49 -0.47 -13.02
C GLY A 256 -7.03 -1.89 -13.36
N CYS A 257 -5.81 -2.28 -12.96
CA CYS A 257 -5.32 -3.65 -13.12
C CYS A 257 -6.16 -4.67 -12.33
N ILE A 258 -6.52 -4.34 -11.08
CA ILE A 258 -7.33 -5.21 -10.24
C ILE A 258 -8.77 -5.28 -10.78
N LEU A 259 -9.34 -4.15 -11.15
CA LEU A 259 -10.66 -4.07 -11.78
C LEU A 259 -10.73 -4.92 -13.04
N GLY A 260 -9.74 -4.78 -13.94
CA GLY A 260 -9.65 -5.58 -15.15
C GLY A 260 -9.54 -7.07 -14.86
N SER A 261 -8.69 -7.48 -13.91
CA SER A 261 -8.57 -8.88 -13.51
C SER A 261 -9.88 -9.45 -12.95
N THR A 262 -10.59 -8.67 -12.13
CA THR A 262 -11.87 -9.04 -11.53
C THR A 262 -12.96 -9.14 -12.60
N PHE A 263 -12.99 -8.21 -13.55
CA PHE A 263 -13.93 -8.25 -14.69
C PHE A 263 -13.74 -9.51 -15.54
N PHE A 264 -12.49 -9.87 -15.89
CA PHE A 264 -12.25 -11.08 -16.67
C PHE A 264 -12.56 -12.36 -15.89
N GLN A 265 -12.41 -12.38 -14.57
CA GLN A 265 -12.85 -13.50 -13.73
C GLN A 265 -14.37 -13.62 -13.73
N TRP A 266 -15.09 -12.52 -13.56
CA TRP A 266 -16.54 -12.49 -13.64
C TRP A 266 -17.04 -12.96 -15.02
N TYR A 267 -16.49 -12.42 -16.10
CA TYR A 267 -16.89 -12.76 -17.47
C TYR A 267 -16.71 -14.25 -17.78
N ARG A 268 -15.62 -14.87 -17.32
CA ARG A 268 -15.41 -16.32 -17.50
C ARG A 268 -16.45 -17.13 -16.74
N LYS A 269 -16.73 -16.78 -15.48
CA LYS A 269 -17.73 -17.48 -14.66
C LYS A 269 -19.13 -17.43 -15.29
N GLU A 270 -19.54 -16.27 -15.82
CA GLU A 270 -20.82 -16.10 -16.50
C GLU A 270 -20.89 -16.94 -17.80
N ARG A 271 -19.87 -16.87 -18.63
CA ARG A 271 -19.81 -17.65 -19.86
C ARG A 271 -19.86 -19.16 -19.59
N ASP A 272 -19.06 -19.64 -18.63
CA ASP A 272 -19.02 -21.07 -18.30
C ASP A 272 -20.39 -21.54 -17.74
N ALA A 273 -21.10 -20.69 -17.00
CA ALA A 273 -22.48 -20.96 -16.54
C ALA A 273 -23.50 -21.01 -17.70
N ASP A 274 -23.36 -20.13 -18.67
CA ASP A 274 -24.24 -20.14 -19.87
C ASP A 274 -24.00 -21.41 -20.72
N GLU A 275 -22.73 -21.81 -20.92
CA GLU A 275 -22.38 -23.04 -21.64
C GLU A 275 -22.91 -24.31 -20.95
N GLU A 276 -23.00 -24.33 -19.60
CA GLU A 276 -23.62 -25.46 -18.87
C GLU A 276 -25.15 -25.50 -18.96
N LEU A 277 -25.82 -24.36 -19.17
CA LEU A 277 -27.26 -24.24 -19.26
C LEU A 277 -27.82 -24.62 -20.68
N GLU A 278 -27.02 -24.39 -21.72
CA GLU A 278 -27.42 -24.60 -23.11
C GLU A 278 -27.81 -26.08 -23.44
N PRO A 279 -27.06 -27.12 -23.00
CA PRO A 279 -27.45 -28.52 -23.19
C PRO A 279 -28.71 -28.91 -22.43
N ALA A 280 -28.94 -28.37 -21.24
CA ALA A 280 -30.12 -28.67 -20.42
C ALA A 280 -31.42 -28.12 -21.01
N LEU A 281 -31.34 -27.12 -21.87
CA LEU A 281 -32.48 -26.52 -22.59
C LEU A 281 -32.78 -27.23 -23.92
N THR A 282 -31.80 -27.93 -24.51
CA THR A 282 -31.95 -28.65 -25.78
C THR A 282 -32.43 -30.09 -25.62
N GLU A 283 -32.41 -30.65 -24.41
CA GLU A 283 -32.93 -32.02 -24.10
C GLU A 283 -34.40 -32.05 -23.67
N LYS A 284 -35.16 -30.94 -23.73
CA LYS A 284 -36.61 -30.86 -23.48
C LYS A 284 -37.37 -30.64 -24.76
#